data_a41348015fea596546befe9634b46bdb
#
_entry.id   a41348015fea596546befe9634b46bdb
#
_cell.length_a   1.000
_cell.length_b   1.000
_cell.length_c   1.000
_cell.angle_alpha   90.00
_cell.angle_beta   90.00
_cell.angle_gamma   90.00
#
_symmetry.space_group_name_H-M   'P 1'
#
loop_
_entity.id
_entity.type
_entity.pdbx_description
1 polymer ?
#
loop_
_entity_poly.entity_id
_entity_poly.type
_entity_poly.pdbx_seq_one_letter_code
_entity_poly.pdbx_strand_id
1 'polypeptide(L)'
;MKYKTIDYTTQDSILTLTLSRPDHMNAFTTEMSHELIDAFNRASDDDAVGAIVVTGAGKAFCAGMDLNIAGNVFGLNESLSPTLQDMRERAHEAEIEDGVRDSGGRVVLAMYDCKKPIIGAINGAAVGIGATMACAMDIRLASERARVGFVFNKIGITPEACSSWFLPRLVGIQTALEWCYTAEILNAETLLKERFVKAIYAPDELLNEAYALAARMVNFSQVSMALTRQMIYRNSAQDHPMKAHEVDSLAIYYASLNSGKEGVNSFLEKRAPTFTQKASTDMPSFYPWWN
;
A
#
# COMPACT_ATOMS: atom_id res chain seq x y z
N MET A 1 -3.92 17.09 -12.43
CA MET A 1 -4.72 16.14 -13.25
C MET A 1 -5.97 15.79 -12.45
N LYS A 2 -7.14 15.66 -13.05
CA LYS A 2 -8.37 15.28 -12.35
C LYS A 2 -8.59 13.80 -12.62
N TYR A 3 -8.53 12.98 -11.60
CA TYR A 3 -8.87 11.55 -11.67
C TYR A 3 -10.39 11.39 -11.80
N LYS A 4 -10.85 10.26 -12.32
CA LYS A 4 -12.28 9.95 -12.53
C LYS A 4 -12.80 8.92 -11.53
N THR A 5 -11.92 8.02 -11.06
CA THR A 5 -12.30 6.87 -10.22
C THR A 5 -11.76 6.97 -8.80
N ILE A 6 -10.87 7.93 -8.56
CA ILE A 6 -10.33 8.23 -7.23
C ILE A 6 -10.35 9.74 -6.95
N ASP A 7 -10.43 10.12 -5.68
CA ASP A 7 -10.20 11.48 -5.24
C ASP A 7 -8.82 11.58 -4.57
N TYR A 8 -8.07 12.65 -4.89
CA TYR A 8 -6.73 12.95 -4.39
C TYR A 8 -6.77 14.29 -3.67
N THR A 9 -6.79 14.29 -2.36
CA THR A 9 -6.89 15.52 -1.56
C THR A 9 -5.79 15.57 -0.50
N THR A 10 -5.00 16.64 -0.49
CA THR A 10 -3.94 16.84 0.52
C THR A 10 -4.33 17.93 1.48
N GLN A 11 -4.29 17.66 2.77
CA GLN A 11 -4.48 18.60 3.87
C GLN A 11 -3.52 18.27 5.01
N ASP A 12 -2.90 19.27 5.62
CA ASP A 12 -1.98 19.12 6.76
C ASP A 12 -0.87 18.07 6.52
N SER A 13 -0.32 18.06 5.29
CA SER A 13 0.67 17.09 4.80
C SER A 13 0.19 15.63 4.78
N ILE A 14 -1.10 15.39 4.88
CA ILE A 14 -1.72 14.08 4.75
C ILE A 14 -2.47 14.03 3.42
N LEU A 15 -2.09 13.10 2.55
CA LEU A 15 -2.84 12.79 1.35
C LEU A 15 -3.96 11.81 1.69
N THR A 16 -5.19 12.15 1.33
CA THR A 16 -6.29 11.20 1.31
C THR A 16 -6.54 10.75 -0.12
N LEU A 17 -6.34 9.45 -0.36
CA LEU A 17 -6.76 8.76 -1.58
C LEU A 17 -8.09 8.06 -1.30
N THR A 18 -9.16 8.54 -1.92
CA THR A 18 -10.48 7.94 -1.78
C THR A 18 -10.84 7.21 -3.06
N LEU A 19 -11.12 5.90 -2.98
CA LEU A 19 -11.70 5.15 -4.10
C LEU A 19 -13.11 5.68 -4.32
N SER A 20 -13.41 6.26 -5.49
CA SER A 20 -14.57 7.16 -5.70
C SER A 20 -15.49 6.68 -6.84
N ARG A 21 -16.01 5.45 -6.68
CA ARG A 21 -17.09 4.88 -7.49
C ARG A 21 -18.20 4.32 -6.58
N PRO A 22 -18.79 5.13 -5.69
CA PRO A 22 -19.70 4.65 -4.63
C PRO A 22 -20.91 3.90 -5.15
N ASP A 23 -21.47 4.27 -6.31
CA ASP A 23 -22.61 3.61 -6.96
C ASP A 23 -22.27 2.18 -7.44
N HIS A 24 -21.00 1.88 -7.63
CA HIS A 24 -20.46 0.55 -7.96
C HIS A 24 -19.68 -0.07 -6.78
N MET A 25 -19.94 0.36 -5.54
CA MET A 25 -19.21 -0.11 -4.35
C MET A 25 -17.69 -0.01 -4.49
N ASN A 26 -17.20 0.99 -5.18
CA ASN A 26 -15.79 1.22 -5.51
C ASN A 26 -15.13 0.03 -6.23
N ALA A 27 -15.90 -0.68 -7.07
CA ALA A 27 -15.37 -1.79 -7.86
C ALA A 27 -14.20 -1.33 -8.72
N PHE A 28 -13.15 -2.13 -8.71
CA PHE A 28 -11.87 -1.86 -9.32
C PHE A 28 -11.92 -2.02 -10.85
N THR A 29 -11.30 -1.11 -11.57
CA THR A 29 -11.20 -1.13 -13.04
C THR A 29 -9.76 -0.89 -13.47
N THR A 30 -9.45 -1.19 -14.73
CA THR A 30 -8.15 -0.84 -15.34
C THR A 30 -7.88 0.67 -15.27
N GLU A 31 -8.91 1.53 -15.47
CA GLU A 31 -8.76 2.98 -15.30
C GLU A 31 -8.36 3.33 -13.87
N MET A 32 -9.03 2.75 -12.86
CA MET A 32 -8.68 2.95 -11.44
C MET A 32 -7.25 2.48 -11.14
N SER A 33 -6.79 1.38 -11.76
CA SER A 33 -5.42 0.91 -11.56
C SER A 33 -4.38 1.92 -12.05
N HIS A 34 -4.58 2.47 -13.24
CA HIS A 34 -3.69 3.49 -13.80
C HIS A 34 -3.68 4.76 -12.96
N GLU A 35 -4.86 5.20 -12.50
CA GLU A 35 -4.97 6.37 -11.62
C GLU A 35 -4.31 6.15 -10.27
N LEU A 36 -4.44 4.97 -9.66
CA LEU A 36 -3.77 4.64 -8.40
C LEU A 36 -2.25 4.57 -8.54
N ILE A 37 -1.74 3.96 -9.62
CA ILE A 37 -0.30 3.92 -9.92
C ILE A 37 0.25 5.34 -10.03
N ASP A 38 -0.40 6.20 -10.83
CA ASP A 38 0.00 7.60 -10.97
C ASP A 38 -0.07 8.35 -9.62
N ALA A 39 -1.15 8.15 -8.86
CA ALA A 39 -1.33 8.79 -7.56
C ALA A 39 -0.25 8.41 -6.53
N PHE A 40 0.12 7.12 -6.42
CA PHE A 40 1.18 6.68 -5.51
C PHE A 40 2.57 7.16 -5.97
N ASN A 41 2.86 7.10 -7.27
CA ASN A 41 4.12 7.61 -7.81
C ASN A 41 4.26 9.12 -7.57
N ARG A 42 3.22 9.89 -7.86
CA ARG A 42 3.16 11.31 -7.60
C ARG A 42 3.32 11.63 -6.11
N ALA A 43 2.57 10.95 -5.23
CA ALA A 43 2.66 11.17 -3.79
C ALA A 43 4.05 10.82 -3.24
N SER A 44 4.71 9.81 -3.80
CA SER A 44 6.07 9.41 -3.44
C SER A 44 7.07 10.56 -3.60
N ASP A 45 6.92 11.38 -4.64
CA ASP A 45 7.82 12.48 -5.00
C ASP A 45 7.30 13.86 -4.57
N ASP A 46 6.08 13.96 -4.04
CA ASP A 46 5.50 15.20 -3.55
C ASP A 46 5.93 15.45 -2.09
N ASP A 47 6.78 16.48 -1.87
CA ASP A 47 7.26 16.85 -0.55
C ASP A 47 6.17 17.51 0.32
N ALA A 48 5.04 17.92 -0.24
CA ALA A 48 3.88 18.36 0.52
C ALA A 48 3.12 17.20 1.18
N VAL A 49 3.40 15.95 0.76
CA VAL A 49 2.80 14.73 1.31
C VAL A 49 3.77 14.08 2.29
N GLY A 50 3.37 13.95 3.55
CA GLY A 50 4.13 13.25 4.60
C GLY A 50 3.61 11.85 4.90
N ALA A 51 2.30 11.61 4.68
CA ALA A 51 1.66 10.30 4.85
C ALA A 51 0.43 10.18 3.94
N ILE A 52 0.01 8.96 3.66
CA ILE A 52 -1.14 8.65 2.79
C ILE A 52 -2.19 7.89 3.60
N VAL A 53 -3.44 8.34 3.54
CA VAL A 53 -4.61 7.60 4.03
C VAL A 53 -5.43 7.14 2.82
N VAL A 54 -5.71 5.84 2.74
CA VAL A 54 -6.52 5.24 1.66
C VAL A 54 -7.85 4.79 2.23
N THR A 55 -8.96 5.19 1.61
CA THR A 55 -10.32 4.80 2.01
C THR A 55 -11.24 4.67 0.80
N GLY A 56 -12.49 4.26 1.02
CA GLY A 56 -13.51 4.20 -0.02
C GLY A 56 -14.65 5.18 0.20
N ALA A 57 -15.16 5.78 -0.86
CA ALA A 57 -16.38 6.59 -0.80
C ALA A 57 -17.61 5.73 -0.50
N GLY A 58 -18.55 6.23 0.29
CA GLY A 58 -19.81 5.55 0.59
C GLY A 58 -19.65 4.32 1.50
N LYS A 59 -20.28 3.20 1.13
CA LYS A 59 -20.48 2.03 2.01
C LYS A 59 -19.38 0.97 1.93
N ALA A 60 -18.56 1.00 0.88
CA ALA A 60 -17.53 -0.01 0.66
C ALA A 60 -16.14 0.63 0.61
N PHE A 61 -15.14 -0.14 0.97
CA PHE A 61 -13.77 0.18 0.64
C PHE A 61 -13.53 -0.10 -0.85
N CYS A 62 -13.60 -1.37 -1.27
CA CYS A 62 -13.55 -1.81 -2.66
C CYS A 62 -14.14 -3.21 -2.76
N ALA A 63 -15.23 -3.38 -3.51
CA ALA A 63 -15.96 -4.66 -3.58
C ALA A 63 -15.33 -5.70 -4.53
N GLY A 64 -14.15 -5.44 -5.07
CA GLY A 64 -13.45 -6.32 -6.01
C GLY A 64 -13.42 -5.77 -7.43
N MET A 65 -13.00 -6.61 -8.40
CA MET A 65 -12.99 -6.24 -9.81
C MET A 65 -14.42 -5.97 -10.31
N ASP A 66 -14.57 -4.96 -11.16
CA ASP A 66 -15.83 -4.69 -11.85
C ASP A 66 -16.06 -5.77 -12.92
N LEU A 67 -16.99 -6.66 -12.65
CA LEU A 67 -17.29 -7.79 -13.53
C LEU A 67 -18.27 -7.44 -14.66
N ASN A 68 -18.72 -6.18 -14.75
CA ASN A 68 -19.68 -5.73 -15.77
C ASN A 68 -18.99 -5.18 -17.03
N ILE A 69 -17.76 -5.62 -17.29
CA ILE A 69 -16.97 -5.18 -18.44
C ILE A 69 -17.04 -6.25 -19.54
N ALA A 70 -17.17 -5.84 -20.79
CA ALA A 70 -17.12 -6.77 -21.93
C ALA A 70 -15.71 -7.32 -22.16
N GLY A 71 -15.61 -8.59 -22.56
CA GLY A 71 -14.33 -9.28 -22.80
C GLY A 71 -13.77 -9.91 -21.52
N ASN A 72 -12.45 -10.03 -21.44
CA ASN A 72 -11.80 -10.52 -20.22
C ASN A 72 -11.92 -9.48 -19.10
N VAL A 73 -12.69 -9.80 -18.06
CA VAL A 73 -13.00 -8.88 -16.95
C VAL A 73 -11.77 -8.46 -16.14
N PHE A 74 -10.67 -9.21 -16.25
CA PHE A 74 -9.40 -8.86 -15.60
C PHE A 74 -8.50 -7.99 -16.48
N GLY A 75 -8.94 -7.63 -17.70
CA GLY A 75 -8.20 -6.83 -18.66
C GLY A 75 -7.06 -7.58 -19.36
N LEU A 76 -7.06 -8.92 -19.31
CA LEU A 76 -5.97 -9.73 -19.87
C LEU A 76 -6.20 -10.08 -21.34
N ASN A 77 -5.11 -10.24 -22.08
CA ASN A 77 -5.13 -10.62 -23.49
C ASN A 77 -5.09 -12.14 -23.66
N GLU A 78 -6.24 -12.75 -23.93
CA GLU A 78 -6.40 -14.19 -24.06
C GLU A 78 -5.70 -14.80 -25.28
N SER A 79 -5.20 -13.99 -26.22
CA SER A 79 -4.44 -14.50 -27.38
C SER A 79 -2.98 -14.82 -27.07
N LEU A 80 -2.49 -14.41 -25.91
CA LEU A 80 -1.10 -14.61 -25.47
C LEU A 80 -0.94 -15.96 -24.77
N SER A 81 0.28 -16.49 -24.83
CA SER A 81 0.69 -17.70 -24.09
C SER A 81 1.98 -17.40 -23.30
N PRO A 82 1.90 -16.51 -22.29
CA PRO A 82 3.07 -16.00 -21.59
C PRO A 82 3.75 -17.08 -20.74
N THR A 83 5.06 -16.98 -20.63
CA THR A 83 5.89 -17.83 -19.79
C THR A 83 6.44 -17.04 -18.58
N LEU A 84 6.99 -17.75 -17.60
CA LEU A 84 7.69 -17.11 -16.49
C LEU A 84 8.94 -16.36 -16.98
N GLN A 85 9.55 -16.78 -18.08
CA GLN A 85 10.67 -16.07 -18.69
C GLN A 85 10.22 -14.72 -19.28
N ASP A 86 9.07 -14.66 -19.95
CA ASP A 86 8.50 -13.39 -20.43
C ASP A 86 8.28 -12.41 -19.28
N MET A 87 7.75 -12.89 -18.14
CA MET A 87 7.56 -12.07 -16.94
C MET A 87 8.88 -11.54 -16.35
N ARG A 88 9.99 -12.22 -16.53
CA ARG A 88 11.31 -11.80 -16.04
C ARG A 88 12.03 -10.83 -16.96
N GLU A 89 11.93 -11.05 -18.27
CA GLU A 89 12.73 -10.36 -19.28
C GLU A 89 11.94 -9.24 -19.99
N ARG A 90 10.63 -9.40 -20.12
CA ARG A 90 9.76 -8.57 -20.95
C ARG A 90 8.63 -7.87 -20.15
N ALA A 91 8.69 -7.88 -18.82
CA ALA A 91 7.61 -7.36 -17.95
C ALA A 91 7.24 -5.88 -18.23
N HIS A 92 8.12 -5.11 -18.84
CA HIS A 92 7.91 -3.69 -19.20
C HIS A 92 7.51 -3.46 -20.66
N GLU A 93 7.45 -4.53 -21.47
CA GLU A 93 6.90 -4.41 -22.84
C GLU A 93 5.38 -4.27 -22.76
N ALA A 94 4.79 -3.36 -23.52
CA ALA A 94 3.36 -3.04 -23.47
C ALA A 94 2.46 -4.28 -23.60
N GLU A 95 2.85 -5.26 -24.47
CA GLU A 95 2.11 -6.50 -24.65
C GLU A 95 2.01 -7.32 -23.35
N ILE A 96 3.11 -7.45 -22.60
CA ILE A 96 3.16 -8.18 -21.31
C ILE A 96 2.59 -7.32 -20.18
N GLU A 97 2.96 -6.05 -20.16
CA GLU A 97 2.53 -5.12 -19.13
C GLU A 97 1.01 -4.97 -19.06
N ASP A 98 0.36 -4.76 -20.21
CA ASP A 98 -1.08 -4.52 -20.26
C ASP A 98 -1.89 -5.80 -20.55
N GLY A 99 -1.28 -6.81 -21.18
CA GLY A 99 -1.98 -8.04 -21.57
C GLY A 99 -1.83 -9.22 -20.63
N VAL A 100 -0.84 -9.21 -19.71
CA VAL A 100 -0.52 -10.37 -18.85
C VAL A 100 -0.42 -10.01 -17.39
N ARG A 101 0.24 -8.89 -17.05
CA ARG A 101 0.45 -8.52 -15.65
C ARG A 101 -0.87 -8.10 -15.01
N ASP A 102 -1.16 -8.69 -13.85
CA ASP A 102 -2.35 -8.30 -13.10
C ASP A 102 -2.30 -6.82 -12.70
N SER A 103 -3.39 -6.10 -12.95
CA SER A 103 -3.48 -4.67 -12.70
C SER A 103 -3.42 -4.32 -11.21
N GLY A 104 -3.92 -5.20 -10.34
CA GLY A 104 -3.81 -5.07 -8.90
C GLY A 104 -2.37 -5.18 -8.42
N GLY A 105 -1.59 -6.12 -8.99
CA GLY A 105 -0.17 -6.27 -8.68
C GLY A 105 0.64 -5.04 -9.07
N ARG A 106 0.33 -4.42 -10.19
CA ARG A 106 0.98 -3.16 -10.61
C ARG A 106 0.73 -2.03 -9.61
N VAL A 107 -0.51 -1.88 -9.11
CA VAL A 107 -0.84 -0.92 -8.05
C VAL A 107 -0.06 -1.22 -6.77
N VAL A 108 -0.05 -2.48 -6.33
CA VAL A 108 0.64 -2.91 -5.11
C VAL A 108 2.15 -2.69 -5.20
N LEU A 109 2.75 -2.89 -6.37
CA LEU A 109 4.17 -2.58 -6.58
C LEU A 109 4.45 -1.07 -6.49
N ALA A 110 3.59 -0.22 -7.05
CA ALA A 110 3.69 1.24 -6.87
C ALA A 110 3.54 1.65 -5.40
N MET A 111 2.64 0.99 -4.64
CA MET A 111 2.54 1.19 -3.18
C MET A 111 3.80 0.73 -2.45
N TYR A 112 4.38 -0.41 -2.83
CA TYR A 112 5.58 -0.97 -2.24
C TYR A 112 6.79 -0.05 -2.41
N ASP A 113 6.94 0.53 -3.60
CA ASP A 113 8.03 1.45 -3.95
C ASP A 113 7.82 2.88 -3.40
N CYS A 114 6.60 3.23 -3.00
CA CYS A 114 6.29 4.55 -2.45
C CYS A 114 7.14 4.86 -1.21
N LYS A 115 7.64 6.09 -1.12
CA LYS A 115 8.47 6.59 -0.02
C LYS A 115 7.67 7.03 1.22
N LYS A 116 6.34 7.13 1.09
CA LYS A 116 5.47 7.64 2.15
C LYS A 116 4.79 6.51 2.92
N PRO A 117 4.55 6.66 4.23
CA PRO A 117 3.69 5.75 4.98
C PRO A 117 2.27 5.68 4.40
N ILE A 118 1.71 4.49 4.32
CA ILE A 118 0.36 4.24 3.78
C ILE A 118 -0.51 3.61 4.86
N ILE A 119 -1.60 4.31 5.22
CA ILE A 119 -2.59 3.86 6.20
C ILE A 119 -3.87 3.50 5.45
N GLY A 120 -4.33 2.26 5.57
CA GLY A 120 -5.63 1.83 5.08
C GLY A 120 -6.73 2.08 6.12
N ALA A 121 -7.74 2.84 5.75
CA ALA A 121 -8.97 3.04 6.53
C ALA A 121 -10.11 2.27 5.86
N ILE A 122 -10.27 0.99 6.27
CA ILE A 122 -11.22 0.05 5.66
C ILE A 122 -12.62 0.33 6.20
N ASN A 123 -13.38 1.16 5.49
CA ASN A 123 -14.68 1.67 5.92
C ASN A 123 -15.85 0.68 5.74
N GLY A 124 -15.67 -0.37 4.93
CA GLY A 124 -16.73 -1.33 4.61
C GLY A 124 -16.20 -2.57 3.91
N ALA A 125 -16.93 -3.06 2.89
CA ALA A 125 -16.53 -4.24 2.13
C ALA A 125 -15.19 -4.02 1.39
N ALA A 126 -14.24 -4.94 1.58
CA ALA A 126 -12.96 -5.03 0.88
C ALA A 126 -12.79 -6.47 0.39
N VAL A 127 -13.13 -6.73 -0.87
CA VAL A 127 -13.24 -8.11 -1.42
C VAL A 127 -12.36 -8.25 -2.65
N GLY A 128 -11.80 -9.43 -2.88
CA GLY A 128 -10.90 -9.67 -4.00
C GLY A 128 -9.73 -8.69 -3.99
N ILE A 129 -9.55 -7.92 -5.08
CA ILE A 129 -8.50 -6.87 -5.16
C ILE A 129 -8.60 -5.84 -4.03
N GLY A 130 -9.81 -5.54 -3.51
CA GLY A 130 -9.95 -4.67 -2.35
C GLY A 130 -9.30 -5.24 -1.09
N ALA A 131 -9.34 -6.55 -0.90
CA ALA A 131 -8.66 -7.24 0.20
C ALA A 131 -7.15 -7.36 -0.04
N THR A 132 -6.75 -7.76 -1.26
CA THR A 132 -5.33 -7.98 -1.58
C THR A 132 -4.54 -6.68 -1.65
N MET A 133 -5.10 -5.60 -2.20
CA MET A 133 -4.50 -4.26 -2.15
C MET A 133 -4.32 -3.77 -0.71
N ALA A 134 -5.29 -4.03 0.18
CA ALA A 134 -5.16 -3.66 1.59
C ALA A 134 -3.98 -4.36 2.30
N CYS A 135 -3.55 -5.54 1.84
CA CYS A 135 -2.37 -6.22 2.39
C CYS A 135 -1.09 -5.39 2.26
N ALA A 136 -0.95 -4.60 1.21
CA ALA A 136 0.26 -3.80 0.94
C ALA A 136 0.28 -2.44 1.65
N MET A 137 -0.76 -2.06 2.36
CA MET A 137 -0.77 -0.87 3.21
C MET A 137 0.05 -1.13 4.47
N ASP A 138 0.79 -0.13 4.97
CA ASP A 138 1.68 -0.32 6.12
C ASP A 138 0.89 -0.59 7.40
N ILE A 139 -0.18 0.18 7.62
CA ILE A 139 -1.07 0.04 8.77
C ILE A 139 -2.52 0.01 8.28
N ARG A 140 -3.31 -0.94 8.76
CA ARG A 140 -4.74 -1.08 8.46
C ARG A 140 -5.56 -0.81 9.70
N LEU A 141 -6.51 0.10 9.58
CA LEU A 141 -7.59 0.36 10.53
C LEU A 141 -8.90 -0.05 9.87
N ALA A 142 -9.84 -0.53 10.64
CA ALA A 142 -11.12 -1.00 10.12
C ALA A 142 -12.29 -0.34 10.83
N SER A 143 -13.38 -0.12 10.11
CA SER A 143 -14.68 0.11 10.70
C SER A 143 -15.25 -1.20 11.26
N GLU A 144 -16.11 -1.14 12.27
CA GLU A 144 -16.93 -2.27 12.73
C GLU A 144 -17.75 -2.90 11.59
N ARG A 145 -18.04 -2.11 10.54
CA ARG A 145 -18.75 -2.57 9.33
C ARG A 145 -17.86 -3.24 8.31
N ALA A 146 -16.54 -3.28 8.53
CA ALA A 146 -15.60 -3.88 7.59
C ALA A 146 -15.92 -5.37 7.36
N ARG A 147 -15.83 -5.77 6.10
CA ARG A 147 -15.99 -7.15 5.63
C ARG A 147 -14.91 -7.42 4.60
N VAL A 148 -13.96 -8.27 4.93
CA VAL A 148 -12.80 -8.57 4.06
C VAL A 148 -12.93 -9.99 3.52
N GLY A 149 -12.67 -10.20 2.24
CA GLY A 149 -12.78 -11.52 1.63
C GLY A 149 -11.76 -11.78 0.53
N PHE A 150 -11.02 -12.90 0.66
CA PHE A 150 -10.08 -13.41 -0.34
C PHE A 150 -10.79 -14.46 -1.21
N VAL A 151 -11.81 -14.02 -1.98
CA VAL A 151 -12.83 -14.87 -2.60
C VAL A 151 -12.43 -15.52 -3.94
N PHE A 152 -11.16 -15.50 -4.29
CA PHE A 152 -10.63 -15.94 -5.60
C PHE A 152 -11.01 -17.37 -5.95
N ASN A 153 -10.84 -18.31 -5.04
CA ASN A 153 -11.12 -19.72 -5.28
C ASN A 153 -12.61 -20.00 -5.56
N LYS A 154 -13.54 -19.13 -5.10
CA LYS A 154 -14.97 -19.27 -5.42
C LYS A 154 -15.27 -19.12 -6.91
N ILE A 155 -14.45 -18.38 -7.62
CA ILE A 155 -14.62 -18.14 -9.06
C ILE A 155 -13.52 -18.82 -9.89
N GLY A 156 -12.74 -19.72 -9.27
CA GLY A 156 -11.75 -20.56 -9.97
C GLY A 156 -10.47 -19.84 -10.38
N ILE A 157 -10.14 -18.72 -9.73
CA ILE A 157 -8.88 -17.98 -9.92
C ILE A 157 -8.03 -18.00 -8.66
N THR A 158 -6.78 -17.57 -8.79
CA THR A 158 -5.82 -17.50 -7.67
C THR A 158 -5.77 -16.09 -7.09
N PRO A 159 -5.37 -15.92 -5.81
CA PRO A 159 -5.01 -14.62 -5.24
C PRO A 159 -3.95 -13.92 -6.08
N GLU A 160 -4.11 -12.60 -6.26
CA GLU A 160 -3.29 -11.72 -7.08
C GLU A 160 -2.74 -10.55 -6.26
N ALA A 161 -2.28 -9.45 -6.90
CA ALA A 161 -1.80 -8.23 -6.24
C ALA A 161 -0.69 -8.50 -5.21
N CYS A 162 0.25 -9.38 -5.53
CA CYS A 162 1.34 -9.78 -4.63
C CYS A 162 0.85 -10.27 -3.25
N SER A 163 -0.43 -10.61 -3.09
CA SER A 163 -1.00 -11.02 -1.80
C SER A 163 -0.39 -12.30 -1.26
N SER A 164 0.09 -13.21 -2.12
CA SER A 164 0.85 -14.40 -1.72
C SER A 164 2.17 -14.05 -1.00
N TRP A 165 2.69 -12.84 -1.21
CA TRP A 165 3.85 -12.33 -0.48
C TRP A 165 3.45 -11.58 0.80
N PHE A 166 2.42 -10.72 0.74
CA PHE A 166 2.04 -9.87 1.87
C PHE A 166 1.18 -10.60 2.91
N LEU A 167 0.13 -11.31 2.51
CA LEU A 167 -0.86 -11.87 3.44
C LEU A 167 -0.24 -12.82 4.48
N PRO A 168 0.63 -13.80 4.09
CA PRO A 168 1.23 -14.69 5.08
C PRO A 168 2.20 -13.98 6.04
N ARG A 169 2.73 -12.81 5.68
CA ARG A 169 3.54 -11.97 6.56
C ARG A 169 2.71 -11.20 7.59
N LEU A 170 1.44 -10.99 7.31
CA LEU A 170 0.50 -10.32 8.20
C LEU A 170 -0.13 -11.29 9.21
N VAL A 171 -0.66 -12.42 8.72
CA VAL A 171 -1.50 -13.33 9.51
C VAL A 171 -0.90 -14.72 9.70
N GLY A 172 0.28 -14.97 9.16
CA GLY A 172 0.90 -16.30 9.12
C GLY A 172 0.36 -17.17 7.98
N ILE A 173 1.15 -18.21 7.62
CA ILE A 173 0.87 -19.07 6.46
C ILE A 173 -0.46 -19.82 6.63
N GLN A 174 -0.70 -20.40 7.80
CA GLN A 174 -1.89 -21.22 8.06
C GLN A 174 -3.18 -20.40 7.87
N THR A 175 -3.28 -19.24 8.52
CA THR A 175 -4.44 -18.35 8.43
C THR A 175 -4.62 -17.82 7.00
N ALA A 176 -3.52 -17.48 6.32
CA ALA A 176 -3.57 -17.03 4.93
C ALA A 176 -4.14 -18.12 3.99
N LEU A 177 -3.71 -19.36 4.15
CA LEU A 177 -4.22 -20.50 3.38
C LEU A 177 -5.69 -20.79 3.68
N GLU A 178 -6.07 -20.79 4.98
CA GLU A 178 -7.45 -20.98 5.41
C GLU A 178 -8.37 -19.94 4.75
N TRP A 179 -8.03 -18.65 4.85
CA TRP A 179 -8.84 -17.58 4.28
C TRP A 179 -8.97 -17.66 2.75
N CYS A 180 -7.87 -18.02 2.06
CA CYS A 180 -7.90 -18.19 0.60
C CYS A 180 -8.68 -19.46 0.18
N TYR A 181 -8.55 -20.57 0.91
CA TYR A 181 -9.22 -21.84 0.55
C TYR A 181 -10.70 -21.80 0.84
N THR A 182 -11.11 -21.28 2.00
CA THR A 182 -12.52 -21.19 2.38
C THR A 182 -13.23 -20.05 1.66
N ALA A 183 -12.47 -19.03 1.25
CA ALA A 183 -12.98 -17.82 0.61
C ALA A 183 -14.17 -17.20 1.39
N GLU A 184 -14.09 -17.25 2.71
CA GLU A 184 -15.08 -16.66 3.62
C GLU A 184 -14.98 -15.14 3.66
N ILE A 185 -16.08 -14.50 4.02
CA ILE A 185 -16.11 -13.07 4.30
C ILE A 185 -15.88 -12.87 5.80
N LEU A 186 -14.77 -12.26 6.13
CA LEU A 186 -14.29 -12.04 7.49
C LEU A 186 -14.87 -10.74 8.07
N ASN A 187 -15.31 -10.78 9.31
CA ASN A 187 -15.77 -9.60 10.02
C ASN A 187 -14.60 -8.86 10.71
N ALA A 188 -14.86 -7.66 11.23
CA ALA A 188 -13.85 -6.81 11.83
C ALA A 188 -13.15 -7.47 13.03
N GLU A 189 -13.88 -8.20 13.87
CA GLU A 189 -13.35 -8.87 15.07
C GLU A 189 -12.36 -9.98 14.67
N THR A 190 -12.68 -10.77 13.66
CA THR A 190 -11.77 -11.80 13.11
C THR A 190 -10.50 -11.15 12.56
N LEU A 191 -10.64 -10.04 11.82
CA LEU A 191 -9.49 -9.31 11.25
C LEU A 191 -8.57 -8.76 12.35
N LEU A 192 -9.14 -8.27 13.47
CA LEU A 192 -8.36 -7.80 14.61
C LEU A 192 -7.67 -8.96 15.35
N LYS A 193 -8.41 -10.03 15.61
CA LYS A 193 -7.89 -11.24 16.29
C LYS A 193 -6.68 -11.82 15.56
N GLU A 194 -6.79 -11.94 14.25
CA GLU A 194 -5.73 -12.49 13.39
C GLU A 194 -4.70 -11.42 12.95
N ARG A 195 -4.74 -10.22 13.54
CA ARG A 195 -3.78 -9.12 13.31
C ARG A 195 -3.73 -8.57 11.88
N PHE A 196 -4.75 -8.84 11.07
CA PHE A 196 -4.86 -8.21 9.75
C PHE A 196 -5.08 -6.71 9.87
N VAL A 197 -5.88 -6.27 10.84
CA VAL A 197 -6.04 -4.85 11.18
C VAL A 197 -5.48 -4.56 12.56
N LYS A 198 -5.00 -3.33 12.76
CA LYS A 198 -4.42 -2.85 14.02
C LYS A 198 -5.49 -2.51 15.05
N ALA A 199 -6.62 -1.97 14.60
CA ALA A 199 -7.70 -1.51 15.47
C ALA A 199 -9.03 -1.45 14.69
N ILE A 200 -10.13 -1.44 15.44
CA ILE A 200 -11.50 -1.29 14.95
C ILE A 200 -12.09 -0.03 15.58
N TYR A 201 -12.85 0.73 14.79
CA TYR A 201 -13.49 1.97 15.20
C TYR A 201 -14.95 2.03 14.75
N ALA A 202 -15.74 2.85 15.39
CA ALA A 202 -17.06 3.21 14.89
C ALA A 202 -16.94 3.86 13.48
N PRO A 203 -17.93 3.68 12.61
CA PRO A 203 -17.83 4.13 11.22
C PRO A 203 -17.53 5.62 11.04
N ASP A 204 -18.01 6.46 11.93
CA ASP A 204 -17.83 7.91 11.95
C ASP A 204 -16.48 8.35 12.60
N GLU A 205 -15.82 7.47 13.32
CA GLU A 205 -14.53 7.73 13.96
C GLU A 205 -13.34 7.27 13.11
N LEU A 206 -13.52 6.28 12.22
CA LEU A 206 -12.44 5.61 11.49
C LEU A 206 -11.48 6.58 10.78
N LEU A 207 -12.00 7.55 10.04
CA LEU A 207 -11.15 8.50 9.31
C LEU A 207 -10.42 9.46 10.26
N ASN A 208 -11.07 9.91 11.32
CA ASN A 208 -10.43 10.78 12.32
C ASN A 208 -9.26 10.07 12.99
N GLU A 209 -9.41 8.79 13.31
CA GLU A 209 -8.33 7.97 13.88
C GLU A 209 -7.20 7.70 12.89
N ALA A 210 -7.53 7.50 11.60
CA ALA A 210 -6.52 7.38 10.56
C ALA A 210 -5.72 8.68 10.39
N TYR A 211 -6.37 9.84 10.42
CA TYR A 211 -5.69 11.14 10.38
C TYR A 211 -4.88 11.41 11.65
N ALA A 212 -5.40 11.09 12.82
CA ALA A 212 -4.67 11.22 14.07
C ALA A 212 -3.38 10.36 14.08
N LEU A 213 -3.45 9.15 13.50
CA LEU A 213 -2.27 8.31 13.32
C LEU A 213 -1.28 8.90 12.30
N ALA A 214 -1.75 9.38 11.16
CA ALA A 214 -0.93 10.01 10.13
C ALA A 214 -0.24 11.29 10.64
N ALA A 215 -0.96 12.12 11.40
CA ALA A 215 -0.45 13.36 11.99
C ALA A 215 0.77 13.13 12.92
N ARG A 216 0.90 11.94 13.51
CA ARG A 216 2.06 11.57 14.33
C ARG A 216 3.32 11.31 13.48
N MET A 217 3.19 11.15 12.16
CA MET A 217 4.27 10.78 11.25
C MET A 217 4.77 11.97 10.43
N VAL A 218 3.89 12.88 10.03
CA VAL A 218 4.20 13.95 9.07
C VAL A 218 5.24 14.95 9.55
N ASN A 219 5.45 15.06 10.86
CA ASN A 219 6.43 15.96 11.47
C ASN A 219 7.84 15.34 11.63
N PHE A 220 8.02 14.08 11.26
CA PHE A 220 9.35 13.45 11.31
C PHE A 220 10.11 13.67 9.99
N SER A 221 11.42 13.38 10.02
CA SER A 221 12.26 13.45 8.82
C SER A 221 11.70 12.53 7.73
N GLN A 222 11.30 13.11 6.60
CA GLN A 222 10.70 12.36 5.49
C GLN A 222 11.72 11.41 4.84
N VAL A 223 13.01 11.77 4.83
CA VAL A 223 14.09 10.87 4.38
C VAL A 223 14.21 9.66 5.32
N SER A 224 14.23 9.89 6.64
CA SER A 224 14.30 8.78 7.61
C SER A 224 13.06 7.89 7.56
N MET A 225 11.87 8.46 7.36
CA MET A 225 10.63 7.69 7.21
C MET A 225 10.66 6.81 5.95
N ALA A 226 11.11 7.37 4.82
CA ALA A 226 11.25 6.63 3.56
C ALA A 226 12.24 5.48 3.69
N LEU A 227 13.43 5.74 4.25
CA LEU A 227 14.44 4.70 4.51
C LEU A 227 13.89 3.61 5.43
N THR A 228 13.28 4.00 6.57
CA THR A 228 12.71 3.05 7.53
C THR A 228 11.69 2.13 6.86
N ARG A 229 10.77 2.69 6.06
CA ARG A 229 9.76 1.93 5.36
C ARG A 229 10.39 0.91 4.41
N GLN A 230 11.29 1.35 3.55
CA GLN A 230 11.95 0.48 2.58
C GLN A 230 12.85 -0.57 3.25
N MET A 231 13.58 -0.20 4.30
CA MET A 231 14.41 -1.13 5.07
C MET A 231 13.58 -2.25 5.70
N ILE A 232 12.47 -1.93 6.37
CA ILE A 232 11.62 -2.93 7.01
C ILE A 232 11.08 -3.93 5.99
N TYR A 233 10.56 -3.46 4.85
CA TYR A 233 10.02 -4.36 3.82
C TYR A 233 11.11 -5.18 3.14
N ARG A 234 12.18 -4.55 2.68
CA ARG A 234 13.20 -5.21 1.83
C ARG A 234 14.15 -6.07 2.65
N ASN A 235 14.58 -5.59 3.82
CA ASN A 235 15.49 -6.35 4.67
C ASN A 235 14.80 -7.59 5.28
N SER A 236 13.47 -7.55 5.53
CA SER A 236 12.71 -8.72 5.97
C SER A 236 12.61 -9.84 4.92
N ALA A 237 12.95 -9.55 3.67
CA ALA A 237 12.97 -10.52 2.58
C ALA A 237 14.37 -11.08 2.29
N GLN A 238 15.41 -10.63 3.01
CA GLN A 238 16.78 -11.12 2.85
C GLN A 238 16.97 -12.47 3.56
N ASP A 239 17.91 -13.24 3.08
CA ASP A 239 18.25 -14.56 3.59
C ASP A 239 19.17 -14.53 4.84
N HIS A 240 19.84 -13.40 5.09
CA HIS A 240 20.77 -13.25 6.20
C HIS A 240 20.77 -11.82 6.78
N PRO A 241 20.80 -11.63 8.13
CA PRO A 241 20.79 -10.31 8.75
C PRO A 241 22.00 -9.42 8.39
N MET A 242 23.10 -9.98 7.88
CA MET A 242 24.24 -9.20 7.39
C MET A 242 23.81 -8.25 6.26
N LYS A 243 22.89 -8.68 5.39
CA LYS A 243 22.35 -7.83 4.31
C LYS A 243 21.56 -6.64 4.84
N ALA A 244 20.81 -6.85 5.92
CA ALA A 244 20.17 -5.75 6.63
C ALA A 244 21.21 -4.82 7.27
N HIS A 245 22.23 -5.37 7.94
CA HIS A 245 23.28 -4.59 8.60
C HIS A 245 24.07 -3.69 7.63
N GLU A 246 24.35 -4.14 6.42
CA GLU A 246 24.99 -3.33 5.36
C GLU A 246 24.18 -2.06 5.09
N VAL A 247 22.88 -2.20 4.90
CA VAL A 247 21.94 -1.09 4.62
C VAL A 247 21.71 -0.21 5.84
N ASP A 248 21.49 -0.82 7.01
CA ASP A 248 21.26 -0.12 8.29
C ASP A 248 22.46 0.78 8.63
N SER A 249 23.69 0.27 8.40
CA SER A 249 24.93 1.02 8.65
C SER A 249 25.06 2.26 7.76
N LEU A 250 24.73 2.14 6.49
CA LEU A 250 24.72 3.29 5.57
C LEU A 250 23.60 4.26 5.91
N ALA A 251 22.39 3.76 6.22
CA ALA A 251 21.25 4.58 6.56
C ALA A 251 21.52 5.44 7.80
N ILE A 252 22.03 4.85 8.89
CA ILE A 252 22.37 5.61 10.10
C ILE A 252 23.53 6.56 9.87
N TYR A 253 24.55 6.16 9.08
CA TYR A 253 25.67 7.02 8.75
C TYR A 253 25.18 8.31 8.08
N TYR A 254 24.44 8.22 6.97
CA TYR A 254 23.95 9.40 6.24
C TYR A 254 22.92 10.19 7.05
N ALA A 255 22.01 9.53 7.78
CA ALA A 255 21.05 10.22 8.63
C ALA A 255 21.74 11.03 9.74
N SER A 256 22.82 10.48 10.35
CA SER A 256 23.58 11.15 11.41
C SER A 256 24.27 12.44 10.97
N LEU A 257 24.59 12.55 9.68
CA LEU A 257 25.23 13.76 9.13
C LEU A 257 24.23 14.90 8.89
N ASN A 258 22.95 14.61 8.80
CA ASN A 258 21.89 15.52 8.39
C ASN A 258 20.77 15.61 9.44
N SER A 259 19.62 15.00 9.19
CA SER A 259 18.43 15.04 10.05
C SER A 259 18.71 14.59 11.49
N GLY A 260 19.65 13.67 11.68
CA GLY A 260 20.04 13.20 13.00
C GLY A 260 20.67 14.28 13.88
N LYS A 261 21.42 15.23 13.29
CA LYS A 261 21.95 16.39 14.04
C LYS A 261 20.83 17.26 14.59
N GLU A 262 19.86 17.59 13.74
CA GLU A 262 18.70 18.37 14.16
C GLU A 262 17.89 17.60 15.22
N GLY A 263 17.66 16.32 15.02
CA GLY A 263 16.96 15.48 15.99
C GLY A 263 17.63 15.47 17.37
N VAL A 264 18.95 15.31 17.42
CA VAL A 264 19.72 15.34 18.68
C VAL A 264 19.72 16.73 19.30
N ASN A 265 19.95 17.78 18.53
CA ASN A 265 19.99 19.15 19.03
C ASN A 265 18.63 19.56 19.61
N SER A 266 17.54 19.33 18.86
CA SER A 266 16.19 19.66 19.32
C SER A 266 15.81 18.90 20.59
N PHE A 267 16.24 17.64 20.72
CA PHE A 267 16.02 16.84 21.93
C PHE A 267 16.75 17.44 23.15
N LEU A 268 18.02 17.81 22.98
CA LEU A 268 18.82 18.43 24.07
C LEU A 268 18.27 19.81 24.45
N GLU A 269 17.81 20.56 23.47
CA GLU A 269 17.22 21.91 23.66
C GLU A 269 15.75 21.86 24.12
N LYS A 270 15.14 20.66 24.19
CA LYS A 270 13.73 20.44 24.56
C LYS A 270 12.73 21.24 23.69
N ARG A 271 13.00 21.33 22.41
CA ARG A 271 12.12 21.94 21.41
C ARG A 271 11.65 20.90 20.35
N ALA A 272 10.63 21.26 19.59
CA ALA A 272 10.26 20.49 18.42
C ALA A 272 11.37 20.53 17.36
N PRO A 273 11.68 19.38 16.68
CA PRO A 273 12.63 19.37 15.57
C PRO A 273 12.06 20.07 14.33
N THR A 274 12.97 20.61 13.51
CA THR A 274 12.63 21.20 12.21
C THR A 274 13.43 20.47 11.13
N PHE A 275 12.84 19.44 10.52
CA PHE A 275 13.47 18.68 9.46
C PHE A 275 13.24 19.37 8.11
N THR A 276 14.34 19.63 7.38
CA THR A 276 14.31 20.35 6.11
C THR A 276 14.57 19.47 4.90
N GLN A 277 15.08 18.25 5.11
CA GLN A 277 15.37 17.33 4.03
C GLN A 277 14.09 16.78 3.38
N LYS A 278 14.12 16.64 2.07
CA LYS A 278 13.04 16.22 1.21
C LYS A 278 13.28 14.81 0.69
N ALA A 279 12.27 13.95 0.76
CA ALA A 279 12.39 12.58 0.24
C ALA A 279 12.47 12.54 -1.30
N SER A 280 12.09 13.63 -2.00
CA SER A 280 12.20 13.72 -3.46
C SER A 280 13.65 13.93 -3.95
N THR A 281 14.47 14.66 -3.18
CA THR A 281 15.81 15.13 -3.63
C THR A 281 16.96 14.73 -2.72
N ASP A 282 16.71 14.44 -1.44
CA ASP A 282 17.76 14.30 -0.43
C ASP A 282 17.95 12.85 0.06
N MET A 283 17.39 11.88 -0.69
CA MET A 283 17.69 10.48 -0.41
C MET A 283 19.18 10.20 -0.58
N PRO A 284 19.81 9.41 0.31
CA PRO A 284 21.24 9.13 0.21
C PRO A 284 21.60 8.35 -1.06
N SER A 285 22.82 8.50 -1.52
CA SER A 285 23.31 7.98 -2.81
C SER A 285 23.23 6.45 -2.96
N PHE A 286 23.13 5.71 -1.87
CA PHE A 286 22.94 4.25 -1.93
C PHE A 286 21.48 3.84 -2.17
N TYR A 287 20.53 4.79 -2.08
CA TYR A 287 19.13 4.54 -2.39
C TYR A 287 18.86 4.73 -3.90
N PRO A 288 18.16 3.82 -4.56
CA PRO A 288 17.67 2.52 -4.09
C PRO A 288 18.77 1.43 -4.14
N TRP A 289 18.94 0.66 -3.06
CA TRP A 289 20.01 -0.35 -2.94
C TRP A 289 19.65 -1.74 -3.50
N TRP A 290 18.47 -1.87 -4.05
CA TRP A 290 17.91 -3.14 -4.56
C TRP A 290 17.89 -3.23 -6.08
N ASN A 291 18.40 -2.25 -6.80
CA ASN A 291 18.48 -2.21 -8.27
C ASN A 291 19.77 -2.88 -8.76
#